data_7daff9653c71e59572114e896a45c3d6
#
_entry.id   7daff9653c71e59572114e896a45c3d6
#
_cell.length_a   1.000
_cell.length_b   1.000
_cell.length_c   1.000
_cell.angle_alpha   90.00
_cell.angle_beta   90.00
_cell.angle_gamma   90.00
#
_symmetry.space_group_name_H-M   'P 1'
#
loop_
_entity.id
_entity.type
_entity.pdbx_description
1 polymer ?
#
loop_
_entity_poly.entity_id
_entity_poly.type
_entity_poly.pdbx_seq_one_letter_code
_entity_poly.pdbx_strand_id
1 'polypeptide(L)'
;MALYLLSYCSAYAFVFIKQANKSAWLKTYLVLLCLFLCFGYMTGTDWRVYEEIYTHINFNNLFYNYFQEPGYYIYMLPFRFFNIDFFVFFIFTKVLCYISIINKLITYCEQYRYIGLMYFIPCYGFYLFIDNPMRNLIAVSIVLYAFKYLQERKPIQ
;
A
#
# COMPACT_ATOMS: atom_id res chain seq x y z
N MET A 1 -16.14 0.12 12.49
CA MET A 1 -16.71 1.40 12.04
C MET A 1 -16.08 2.61 12.75
N ALA A 2 -16.03 2.65 14.09
CA ALA A 2 -15.46 3.79 14.83
C ALA A 2 -14.00 4.14 14.45
N LEU A 3 -13.12 3.14 14.27
CA LEU A 3 -11.72 3.37 13.89
C LEU A 3 -11.56 4.02 12.51
N TYR A 4 -12.43 3.69 11.56
CA TYR A 4 -12.42 4.32 10.23
C TYR A 4 -12.82 5.80 10.31
N LEU A 5 -13.88 6.08 11.07
CA LEU A 5 -14.30 7.46 11.32
C LEU A 5 -13.20 8.24 12.02
N LEU A 6 -12.52 7.66 13.00
CA LEU A 6 -11.46 8.32 13.75
C LEU A 6 -10.24 8.61 12.85
N SER A 7 -9.83 7.70 11.98
CA SER A 7 -8.75 7.94 11.03
C SER A 7 -9.12 9.00 9.99
N TYR A 8 -10.38 9.05 9.57
CA TYR A 8 -10.90 10.06 8.68
C TYR A 8 -10.95 11.44 9.35
N CYS A 9 -11.54 11.53 10.54
CA CYS A 9 -11.58 12.77 11.31
C CYS A 9 -10.17 13.29 11.65
N SER A 10 -9.22 12.42 11.95
CA SER A 10 -7.85 12.83 12.23
C SER A 10 -7.16 13.48 11.03
N ALA A 11 -7.47 13.07 9.80
CA ALA A 11 -6.97 13.72 8.59
C ALA A 11 -7.49 15.17 8.48
N TYR A 12 -8.76 15.41 8.80
CA TYR A 12 -9.33 16.77 8.80
C TYR A 12 -8.77 17.64 9.92
N ALA A 13 -8.35 17.08 11.04
CA ALA A 13 -7.75 17.85 12.14
C ALA A 13 -6.51 18.64 11.71
N PHE A 14 -5.81 18.21 10.65
CA PHE A 14 -4.66 18.96 10.10
C PHE A 14 -5.00 20.37 9.64
N VAL A 15 -6.24 20.65 9.28
CA VAL A 15 -6.69 21.98 8.87
C VAL A 15 -6.56 22.97 10.05
N PHE A 16 -6.75 22.50 11.27
CA PHE A 16 -6.79 23.31 12.49
C PHE A 16 -5.42 23.43 13.19
N ILE A 17 -4.41 22.65 12.78
CA ILE A 17 -3.10 22.65 13.41
C ILE A 17 -2.29 23.87 12.96
N LYS A 18 -1.64 24.56 13.92
CA LYS A 18 -0.76 25.70 13.65
C LYS A 18 0.40 25.31 12.72
N GLN A 19 0.77 26.22 11.83
CA GLN A 19 1.78 25.99 10.78
C GLN A 19 3.13 25.47 11.33
N ALA A 20 3.57 25.97 12.48
CA ALA A 20 4.84 25.58 13.10
C ALA A 20 4.94 24.08 13.44
N ASN A 21 3.82 23.45 13.80
CA ASN A 21 3.79 22.06 14.26
C ASN A 21 3.32 21.09 13.17
N LYS A 22 2.91 21.58 11.99
CA LYS A 22 2.32 20.73 10.93
C LYS A 22 3.25 19.61 10.46
N SER A 23 4.56 19.86 10.37
CA SER A 23 5.50 18.84 9.88
C SER A 23 5.66 17.68 10.86
N ALA A 24 5.77 17.96 12.15
CA ALA A 24 5.90 16.94 13.18
C ALA A 24 4.61 16.11 13.29
N TRP A 25 3.47 16.77 13.34
CA TRP A 25 2.16 16.12 13.36
C TRP A 25 1.91 15.26 12.14
N LEU A 26 2.29 15.73 10.94
CA LEU A 26 2.16 14.92 9.72
C LEU A 26 2.97 13.63 9.83
N LYS A 27 4.23 13.70 10.28
CA LYS A 27 5.06 12.51 10.43
C LYS A 27 4.44 11.51 11.42
N THR A 28 4.02 11.98 12.58
CA THR A 28 3.37 11.13 13.60
C THR A 28 2.08 10.51 13.05
N TYR A 29 1.26 11.30 12.37
CA TYR A 29 0.03 10.81 11.74
C TYR A 29 0.32 9.73 10.70
N LEU A 30 1.29 9.93 9.81
CA LEU A 30 1.65 8.94 8.80
C LEU A 30 2.18 7.64 9.41
N VAL A 31 2.93 7.70 10.50
CA VAL A 31 3.38 6.51 11.22
C VAL A 31 2.19 5.76 11.82
N LEU A 32 1.29 6.46 12.52
CA LEU A 32 0.09 5.85 13.11
C LEU A 32 -0.81 5.25 12.04
N LEU A 33 -0.97 5.95 10.91
CA LEU A 33 -1.73 5.47 9.76
C LEU A 33 -1.10 4.22 9.14
N CYS A 34 0.23 4.18 9.02
CA CYS A 34 0.97 3.01 8.57
C CYS A 34 0.71 1.80 9.47
N LEU A 35 0.83 1.99 10.78
CA LEU A 35 0.54 0.92 11.74
C LEU A 35 -0.91 0.44 11.61
N PHE A 36 -1.86 1.34 11.48
CA PHE A 36 -3.27 1.00 11.35
C PHE A 36 -3.58 0.25 10.05
N LEU A 37 -3.07 0.74 8.90
CA LEU A 37 -3.39 0.17 7.59
C LEU A 37 -2.60 -1.10 7.26
N CYS A 38 -1.33 -1.16 7.66
CA CYS A 38 -0.44 -2.25 7.24
C CYS A 38 -0.45 -3.45 8.18
N PHE A 39 -0.71 -3.25 9.47
CA PHE A 39 -0.67 -4.34 10.47
C PHE A 39 -2.02 -5.01 10.72
N GLY A 40 -3.09 -4.59 10.04
CA GLY A 40 -4.36 -5.32 10.04
C GLY A 40 -4.19 -6.68 9.36
N TYR A 41 -4.14 -7.75 10.16
CA TYR A 41 -4.10 -9.14 9.69
C TYR A 41 -5.48 -9.75 9.77
N MET A 42 -5.80 -10.65 8.83
CA MET A 42 -7.12 -11.30 8.73
C MET A 42 -8.30 -10.31 8.54
N THR A 43 -8.01 -9.12 8.01
CA THR A 43 -9.04 -8.15 7.63
C THR A 43 -9.29 -8.21 6.12
N GLY A 44 -10.53 -7.99 5.71
CA GLY A 44 -10.93 -8.10 4.30
C GLY A 44 -11.24 -9.55 3.88
N THR A 45 -11.52 -9.75 2.61
CA THR A 45 -11.98 -11.03 2.04
C THR A 45 -10.87 -11.84 1.40
N ASP A 46 -9.86 -11.16 0.84
CA ASP A 46 -8.92 -11.78 -0.10
C ASP A 46 -7.67 -12.39 0.54
N TRP A 47 -7.38 -12.09 1.80
CA TRP A 47 -6.14 -12.53 2.45
C TRP A 47 -5.97 -14.05 2.49
N ARG A 48 -7.08 -14.82 2.65
CA ARG A 48 -7.06 -16.29 2.65
C ARG A 48 -6.60 -16.86 1.31
N VAL A 49 -7.09 -16.28 0.24
CA VAL A 49 -6.71 -16.71 -1.13
C VAL A 49 -5.22 -16.46 -1.36
N TYR A 50 -4.70 -15.33 -0.90
CA TYR A 50 -3.27 -15.04 -1.03
C TYR A 50 -2.39 -15.92 -0.15
N GLU A 51 -2.84 -16.26 1.05
CA GLU A 51 -2.16 -17.20 1.95
C GLU A 51 -2.10 -18.61 1.33
N GLU A 52 -3.22 -19.07 0.78
CA GLU A 52 -3.29 -20.36 0.09
C GLU A 52 -2.36 -20.39 -1.12
N ILE A 53 -2.39 -19.36 -1.97
CA ILE A 53 -1.47 -19.25 -3.12
C ILE A 53 -0.03 -19.26 -2.65
N TYR A 54 0.33 -18.47 -1.63
CA TYR A 54 1.68 -18.37 -1.10
C TYR A 54 2.20 -19.70 -0.55
N THR A 55 1.35 -20.44 0.16
CA THR A 55 1.75 -21.73 0.76
C THR A 55 1.97 -22.82 -0.27
N HIS A 56 1.20 -22.81 -1.37
CA HIS A 56 1.26 -23.82 -2.44
C HIS A 56 2.21 -23.47 -3.58
N ILE A 57 2.81 -22.28 -3.58
CA ILE A 57 3.73 -21.87 -4.63
C ILE A 57 5.03 -22.66 -4.53
N ASN A 58 5.36 -23.40 -5.59
CA ASN A 58 6.60 -24.16 -5.76
C ASN A 58 7.16 -23.89 -7.15
N PHE A 59 8.49 -23.99 -7.31
CA PHE A 59 9.16 -23.84 -8.59
C PHE A 59 8.59 -24.76 -9.68
N ASN A 60 8.15 -25.98 -9.29
CA ASN A 60 7.59 -26.95 -10.23
C ASN A 60 6.18 -26.59 -10.72
N ASN A 61 5.40 -25.84 -9.94
CA ASN A 61 4.03 -25.44 -10.26
C ASN A 61 3.94 -24.03 -10.86
N LEU A 62 5.09 -23.35 -10.99
CA LEU A 62 5.18 -21.99 -11.50
C LEU A 62 4.55 -21.85 -12.89
N PHE A 63 4.84 -22.79 -13.78
CA PHE A 63 4.33 -22.75 -15.15
C PHE A 63 2.81 -22.95 -15.23
N TYR A 64 2.20 -23.66 -14.30
CA TYR A 64 0.76 -23.91 -14.33
C TYR A 64 -0.05 -22.69 -13.89
N ASN A 65 0.45 -21.96 -12.89
CA ASN A 65 -0.19 -20.76 -12.33
C ASN A 65 0.33 -19.46 -12.98
N TYR A 66 1.49 -19.51 -13.64
CA TYR A 66 2.15 -18.37 -14.28
C TYR A 66 1.30 -17.67 -15.34
N PHE A 67 0.45 -18.42 -16.05
CA PHE A 67 -0.40 -17.87 -17.12
C PHE A 67 -1.47 -16.90 -16.61
N GLN A 68 -1.86 -16.98 -15.35
CA GLN A 68 -2.89 -16.09 -14.82
C GLN A 68 -2.32 -14.76 -14.33
N GLU A 69 -1.20 -14.76 -13.59
CA GLU A 69 -0.64 -13.54 -12.97
C GLU A 69 0.87 -13.63 -12.74
N PRO A 70 1.68 -13.63 -13.80
CA PRO A 70 3.11 -13.92 -13.68
C PRO A 70 3.87 -12.96 -12.76
N GLY A 71 3.55 -11.68 -12.78
CA GLY A 71 4.24 -10.67 -11.98
C GLY A 71 4.12 -10.88 -10.47
N TYR A 72 2.92 -11.26 -10.01
CA TYR A 72 2.68 -11.49 -8.59
C TYR A 72 3.37 -12.76 -8.11
N TYR A 73 3.36 -13.84 -8.89
CA TYR A 73 4.07 -15.07 -8.58
C TYR A 73 5.58 -14.87 -8.51
N ILE A 74 6.17 -14.18 -9.49
CA ILE A 74 7.61 -13.85 -9.50
C ILE A 74 7.97 -13.03 -8.26
N TYR A 75 7.11 -12.11 -7.84
CA TYR A 75 7.33 -11.30 -6.64
C TYR A 75 7.33 -12.14 -5.35
N MET A 76 6.48 -13.16 -5.24
CA MET A 76 6.40 -14.04 -4.06
C MET A 76 7.57 -15.02 -3.94
N LEU A 77 8.16 -15.46 -5.05
CA LEU A 77 9.18 -16.51 -5.08
C LEU A 77 10.38 -16.26 -4.16
N PRO A 78 11.04 -15.09 -4.15
CA PRO A 78 12.17 -14.84 -3.26
C PRO A 78 11.82 -15.07 -1.79
N PHE A 79 10.64 -14.60 -1.37
CA PHE A 79 10.20 -14.74 0.02
C PHE A 79 9.98 -16.21 0.37
N ARG A 80 9.40 -16.98 -0.54
CA ARG A 80 9.18 -18.40 -0.35
C ARG A 80 10.49 -19.20 -0.36
N PHE A 81 11.44 -18.81 -1.20
CA PHE A 81 12.77 -19.42 -1.22
C PHE A 81 13.50 -19.29 0.12
N PHE A 82 13.37 -18.15 0.78
CA PHE A 82 13.93 -17.92 2.12
C PHE A 82 13.04 -18.45 3.26
N ASN A 83 11.98 -19.21 2.96
CA ASN A 83 11.04 -19.74 3.94
C ASN A 83 10.44 -18.64 4.87
N ILE A 84 10.24 -17.45 4.34
CA ILE A 84 9.62 -16.34 5.07
C ILE A 84 8.13 -16.68 5.27
N ASP A 85 7.63 -16.46 6.49
CA ASP A 85 6.22 -16.66 6.81
C ASP A 85 5.32 -15.72 6.00
N PHE A 86 4.11 -16.20 5.64
CA PHE A 86 3.15 -15.40 4.88
C PHE A 86 2.82 -14.06 5.56
N PHE A 87 2.67 -14.06 6.87
CA PHE A 87 2.37 -12.84 7.62
C PHE A 87 3.46 -11.76 7.46
N VAL A 88 4.73 -12.17 7.52
CA VAL A 88 5.87 -11.27 7.33
C VAL A 88 5.91 -10.72 5.91
N PHE A 89 5.74 -11.59 4.91
CA PHE A 89 5.63 -11.21 3.51
C PHE A 89 4.50 -10.20 3.29
N PHE A 90 3.33 -10.47 3.86
CA PHE A 90 2.13 -9.67 3.73
C PHE A 90 2.32 -8.25 4.30
N ILE A 91 2.82 -8.14 5.55
CA ILE A 91 3.11 -6.84 6.19
C ILE A 91 4.21 -6.10 5.44
N PHE A 92 5.29 -6.78 5.08
CA PHE A 92 6.40 -6.18 4.33
C PHE A 92 5.91 -5.54 3.03
N THR A 93 5.11 -6.27 2.25
CA THR A 93 4.55 -5.78 1.00
C THR A 93 3.65 -4.57 1.22
N LYS A 94 2.76 -4.60 2.23
CA LYS A 94 1.90 -3.46 2.57
C LYS A 94 2.71 -2.24 2.97
N VAL A 95 3.71 -2.38 3.82
CA VAL A 95 4.57 -1.26 4.27
C VAL A 95 5.33 -0.67 3.10
N LEU A 96 5.89 -1.50 2.22
CA LEU A 96 6.61 -1.05 1.03
C LEU A 96 5.70 -0.26 0.09
N CYS A 97 4.50 -0.78 -0.18
CA CYS A 97 3.50 -0.09 -1.00
C CYS A 97 3.01 1.21 -0.33
N TYR A 98 2.80 1.19 0.99
CA TYR A 98 2.40 2.37 1.76
C TYR A 98 3.42 3.50 1.61
N ILE A 99 4.70 3.21 1.87
CA ILE A 99 5.79 4.20 1.73
C ILE A 99 5.83 4.74 0.30
N SER A 100 5.71 3.86 -0.68
CA SER A 100 5.72 4.22 -2.10
C SER A 100 4.57 5.18 -2.45
N ILE A 101 3.35 4.81 -2.12
CA ILE A 101 2.13 5.57 -2.43
C ILE A 101 2.14 6.93 -1.71
N ILE A 102 2.41 6.94 -0.39
CA ILE A 102 2.39 8.17 0.40
C ILE A 102 3.47 9.14 -0.04
N ASN A 103 4.70 8.67 -0.30
CA ASN A 103 5.77 9.53 -0.80
C ASN A 103 5.40 10.18 -2.13
N LYS A 104 4.78 9.41 -3.04
CA LYS A 104 4.36 9.95 -4.35
C LYS A 104 3.19 10.93 -4.20
N LEU A 105 2.21 10.63 -3.36
CA LEU A 105 1.12 11.57 -3.07
C LEU A 105 1.64 12.90 -2.52
N ILE A 106 2.55 12.86 -1.54
CA ILE A 106 3.14 14.07 -0.96
C ILE A 106 3.90 14.86 -2.02
N THR A 107 4.64 14.17 -2.91
CA THR A 107 5.43 14.80 -3.96
C THR A 107 4.54 15.42 -5.03
N TYR A 108 3.51 14.71 -5.50
CA TYR A 108 2.64 15.21 -6.57
C TYR A 108 1.68 16.30 -6.10
N CYS A 109 1.24 16.24 -4.84
CA CYS A 109 0.31 17.23 -4.29
C CYS A 109 1.00 18.48 -3.74
N GLU A 110 2.33 18.50 -3.56
CA GLU A 110 3.12 19.65 -3.06
C GLU A 110 2.40 20.58 -2.06
N GLN A 111 1.82 21.68 -2.55
CA GLN A 111 1.07 22.65 -1.74
C GLN A 111 -0.18 22.05 -1.09
N TYR A 112 -0.81 21.09 -1.77
CA TYR A 112 -2.09 20.49 -1.39
C TYR A 112 -1.94 19.09 -0.77
N ARG A 113 -0.72 18.73 -0.31
CA ARG A 113 -0.42 17.40 0.24
C ARG A 113 -1.40 16.92 1.32
N TYR A 114 -1.88 17.84 2.16
CA TYR A 114 -2.86 17.48 3.20
C TYR A 114 -4.21 17.13 2.59
N ILE A 115 -4.64 17.89 1.59
CA ILE A 115 -5.89 17.63 0.87
C ILE A 115 -5.79 16.31 0.11
N GLY A 116 -4.67 16.05 -0.57
CA GLY A 116 -4.42 14.77 -1.25
C GLY A 116 -4.53 13.57 -0.30
N LEU A 117 -3.93 13.66 0.88
CA LEU A 117 -4.04 12.63 1.91
C LEU A 117 -5.47 12.48 2.44
N MET A 118 -6.19 13.59 2.67
CA MET A 118 -7.58 13.59 3.14
C MET A 118 -8.53 12.88 2.17
N TYR A 119 -8.30 13.00 0.87
CA TYR A 119 -9.11 12.29 -0.14
C TYR A 119 -8.64 10.85 -0.35
N PHE A 120 -7.32 10.63 -0.37
CA PHE A 120 -6.78 9.29 -0.62
C PHE A 120 -7.21 8.28 0.44
N ILE A 121 -7.11 8.64 1.72
CA ILE A 121 -7.36 7.73 2.83
C ILE A 121 -8.77 7.13 2.79
N PRO A 122 -9.87 7.93 2.74
CA PRO A 122 -11.21 7.36 2.74
C PRO A 122 -11.62 6.72 1.41
N CYS A 123 -11.12 7.24 0.28
CA CYS A 123 -11.54 6.76 -1.04
C CYS A 123 -10.81 5.48 -1.46
N TYR A 124 -9.51 5.42 -1.21
CA TYR A 124 -8.66 4.33 -1.71
C TYR A 124 -7.85 3.63 -0.62
N GLY A 125 -7.42 4.37 0.42
CA GLY A 125 -6.54 3.80 1.45
C GLY A 125 -7.18 2.62 2.16
N PHE A 126 -8.41 2.73 2.58
CA PHE A 126 -9.11 1.63 3.24
C PHE A 126 -9.33 0.45 2.30
N TYR A 127 -9.80 0.69 1.08
CA TYR A 127 -9.98 -0.38 0.11
C TYR A 127 -8.67 -1.12 -0.17
N LEU A 128 -7.60 -0.39 -0.50
CA LEU A 128 -6.33 -1.00 -0.88
C LEU A 128 -5.63 -1.74 0.25
N PHE A 129 -5.71 -1.23 1.49
CA PHE A 129 -4.94 -1.78 2.60
C PHE A 129 -5.74 -2.69 3.54
N ILE A 130 -7.07 -2.53 3.62
CA ILE A 130 -7.91 -3.30 4.55
C ILE A 130 -8.66 -4.41 3.83
N ASP A 131 -9.29 -4.15 2.68
CA ASP A 131 -9.91 -5.21 1.88
C ASP A 131 -8.88 -6.09 1.18
N ASN A 132 -7.63 -5.63 1.15
CA ASN A 132 -6.45 -6.39 0.76
C ASN A 132 -6.38 -6.95 -0.66
N PRO A 133 -6.73 -6.21 -1.71
CA PRO A 133 -6.40 -6.61 -3.06
C PRO A 133 -4.89 -6.38 -3.31
N MET A 134 -4.03 -7.29 -2.77
CA MET A 134 -2.57 -7.16 -2.76
C MET A 134 -1.99 -6.86 -4.15
N ARG A 135 -2.55 -7.47 -5.19
CA ARG A 135 -2.17 -7.26 -6.58
C ARG A 135 -2.44 -5.82 -7.02
N ASN A 136 -3.61 -5.30 -6.69
CA ASN A 136 -4.00 -3.93 -7.01
C ASN A 136 -3.14 -2.93 -6.24
N LEU A 137 -2.80 -3.23 -4.99
CA LEU A 137 -1.93 -2.40 -4.16
C LEU A 137 -0.53 -2.26 -4.78
N ILE A 138 0.06 -3.36 -5.23
CA ILE A 138 1.34 -3.38 -5.93
C ILE A 138 1.24 -2.63 -7.27
N ALA A 139 0.20 -2.92 -8.05
CA ALA A 139 -0.02 -2.27 -9.34
C ALA A 139 -0.15 -0.75 -9.21
N VAL A 140 -0.97 -0.26 -8.27
CA VAL A 140 -1.10 1.18 -7.99
C VAL A 140 0.22 1.80 -7.58
N SER A 141 1.02 1.11 -6.75
CA SER A 141 2.35 1.59 -6.35
C SER A 141 3.27 1.76 -7.57
N ILE A 142 3.30 0.79 -8.48
CA ILE A 142 4.10 0.84 -9.71
C ILE A 142 3.63 1.96 -10.63
N VAL A 143 2.31 2.07 -10.84
CA VAL A 143 1.72 3.10 -11.72
C VAL A 143 2.04 4.50 -11.21
N LEU A 144 1.94 4.74 -9.91
CA LEU A 144 2.30 6.05 -9.33
C LEU A 144 3.79 6.38 -9.53
N TYR A 145 4.69 5.40 -9.50
CA TYR A 145 6.09 5.61 -9.83
C TYR A 145 6.30 5.91 -11.30
N ALA A 146 5.62 5.18 -12.18
CA ALA A 146 5.73 5.35 -13.63
C ALA A 146 5.10 6.66 -14.13
N PHE A 147 4.16 7.24 -13.37
CA PHE A 147 3.39 8.41 -13.76
C PHE A 147 4.26 9.62 -14.15
N LYS A 148 5.38 9.83 -13.44
CA LYS A 148 6.34 10.88 -13.76
C LYS A 148 6.91 10.74 -15.19
N TYR A 149 7.26 9.52 -15.57
CA TYR A 149 7.81 9.24 -16.90
C TYR A 149 6.76 9.43 -18.00
N LEU A 150 5.51 9.11 -17.70
CA LEU A 150 4.38 9.38 -18.61
C LEU A 150 4.16 10.88 -18.81
N GLN A 151 4.23 11.68 -17.75
CA GLN A 151 4.12 13.14 -17.84
C GLN A 151 5.28 13.78 -18.61
N GLU A 152 6.50 13.34 -18.38
CA GLU A 152 7.69 13.86 -19.04
C GLU A 152 7.84 13.32 -20.46
N ARG A 153 6.96 12.42 -20.93
CA ARG A 153 7.05 11.71 -22.22
C ARG A 153 8.40 11.04 -22.45
N LYS A 154 9.09 10.66 -21.39
CA LYS A 154 10.36 9.95 -21.45
C LYS A 154 10.12 8.45 -21.38
N PRO A 155 10.79 7.65 -22.24
CA PRO A 155 10.75 6.21 -22.07
C PRO A 155 11.37 5.82 -20.73
N ILE A 156 10.81 4.81 -20.10
CA ILE A 156 11.39 4.20 -18.89
C ILE A 156 12.69 3.52 -19.36
N GLN A 157 13.82 4.07 -18.95
CA GLN A 157 15.14 3.48 -19.18
C GLN A 157 15.44 2.41 -18.15
#